data_1e41a15b701cdb3930d7c5d6e27aa20b
#
_entry.id   1e41a15b701cdb3930d7c5d6e27aa20b
#
_cell.length_a   1.000
_cell.length_b   1.000
_cell.length_c   1.000
_cell.angle_alpha   90.00
_cell.angle_beta   90.00
_cell.angle_gamma   90.00
#
_symmetry.space_group_name_H-M   'P 1'
#
loop_
_entity.id
_entity.type
_entity.pdbx_description
1 polymer ?
#
loop_
_entity_poly.entity_id
_entity_poly.type
_entity_poly.pdbx_seq_one_letter_code
_entity_poly.pdbx_strand_id
1 'polypeptide(L)'
;MKVICAKFESISKVNQFKFHPQNREILDSKVKYLRSVIFQDGIWQTIMPVVVNTVTMNILDGQYRRTVYLQLVDEGLIDPNVTKLWVEYVEMDPSEEHSYITKIQEANHWDNEEFCESYVRGGDPNYITAKEFCDSHPLCNRVNKAGKVSSRAYRLANIMLTGDRNEKHLRNGQLILSREDVKEGDAIHNEIMDILTALKIESTIGRSGLEGLASSWRVFRKNGHPMKAWIKELSKDQYSGGPKSNKTWGVTTWNEFLKPAAYDLLMKSMEAKS
;
A
#
# COMPACT_ATOMS: atom_id res chain seq x y z
N MET A 1 0.24 -14.15 -23.32
CA MET A 1 -0.78 -15.06 -22.74
C MET A 1 -1.66 -15.63 -23.84
N LYS A 2 -1.90 -16.95 -23.78
CA LYS A 2 -2.80 -17.66 -24.70
C LYS A 2 -3.80 -18.47 -23.88
N VAL A 3 -5.10 -18.28 -24.09
CA VAL A 3 -6.14 -19.15 -23.48
C VAL A 3 -6.09 -20.48 -24.17
N ILE A 4 -5.95 -21.57 -23.39
CA ILE A 4 -5.87 -22.93 -23.91
C ILE A 4 -7.25 -23.60 -23.91
N CYS A 5 -7.92 -23.61 -22.76
CA CYS A 5 -9.26 -24.15 -22.60
C CYS A 5 -9.89 -23.71 -21.28
N ALA A 6 -11.20 -23.85 -21.17
CA ALA A 6 -11.92 -23.75 -19.91
C ALA A 6 -12.74 -25.06 -19.71
N LYS A 7 -12.68 -25.63 -18.50
CA LYS A 7 -13.38 -26.90 -18.18
C LYS A 7 -13.65 -27.05 -16.69
N PHE A 8 -14.54 -27.95 -16.37
CA PHE A 8 -14.80 -28.36 -14.98
C PHE A 8 -13.77 -29.39 -14.54
N GLU A 9 -13.07 -29.11 -13.42
CA GLU A 9 -12.00 -29.97 -12.93
C GLU A 9 -12.41 -30.80 -11.71
N SER A 10 -11.83 -32.01 -11.64
CA SER A 10 -11.94 -32.88 -10.48
C SER A 10 -11.14 -32.35 -9.29
N ILE A 11 -11.50 -32.73 -8.08
CA ILE A 11 -10.79 -32.32 -6.85
C ILE A 11 -9.31 -32.72 -6.87
N SER A 12 -8.97 -33.89 -7.42
CA SER A 12 -7.58 -34.31 -7.54
C SER A 12 -6.74 -33.37 -8.38
N LYS A 13 -7.33 -32.75 -9.41
CA LYS A 13 -6.66 -31.74 -10.24
C LYS A 13 -6.60 -30.41 -9.54
N VAL A 14 -7.68 -29.98 -8.88
CA VAL A 14 -7.75 -28.72 -8.12
C VAL A 14 -6.70 -28.67 -7.00
N ASN A 15 -6.39 -29.81 -6.37
CA ASN A 15 -5.36 -29.92 -5.35
C ASN A 15 -3.94 -29.73 -5.87
N GLN A 16 -3.71 -29.86 -7.18
CA GLN A 16 -2.40 -29.61 -7.80
C GLN A 16 -2.12 -28.11 -8.04
N PHE A 17 -3.14 -27.27 -7.99
CA PHE A 17 -2.99 -25.85 -8.21
C PHE A 17 -2.26 -25.20 -7.05
N LYS A 18 -1.32 -24.30 -7.37
CA LYS A 18 -0.49 -23.59 -6.40
C LYS A 18 -0.95 -22.14 -6.29
N PHE A 19 -0.83 -21.55 -5.12
CA PHE A 19 -0.94 -20.11 -4.99
C PHE A 19 0.33 -19.44 -5.53
N HIS A 20 0.15 -18.45 -6.40
CA HIS A 20 1.28 -17.65 -6.84
C HIS A 20 1.85 -16.87 -5.65
N PRO A 21 3.19 -16.86 -5.41
CA PRO A 21 3.78 -16.24 -4.22
C PRO A 21 3.43 -14.76 -4.05
N GLN A 22 3.30 -14.06 -5.15
CA GLN A 22 2.98 -12.62 -5.17
C GLN A 22 1.48 -12.32 -5.13
N ASN A 23 0.64 -13.32 -5.10
CA ASN A 23 -0.79 -13.12 -4.93
C ASN A 23 -1.09 -12.70 -3.47
N ARG A 24 -2.24 -12.02 -3.25
CA ARG A 24 -2.62 -11.61 -1.90
C ARG A 24 -2.86 -12.80 -0.98
N GLU A 25 -2.65 -12.59 0.31
CA GLU A 25 -3.03 -13.57 1.33
C GLU A 25 -4.51 -13.90 1.31
N ILE A 26 -4.80 -15.14 1.67
CA ILE A 26 -6.18 -15.58 1.91
C ILE A 26 -6.64 -15.04 3.26
N LEU A 27 -7.61 -14.15 3.25
CA LEU A 27 -8.22 -13.58 4.46
C LEU A 27 -9.53 -14.31 4.76
N ASP A 28 -9.67 -14.84 5.98
CA ASP A 28 -10.87 -15.58 6.42
C ASP A 28 -12.16 -14.76 6.25
N SER A 29 -12.10 -13.46 6.50
CA SER A 29 -13.25 -12.58 6.31
C SER A 29 -13.72 -12.52 4.86
N LYS A 30 -12.78 -12.48 3.91
CA LYS A 30 -13.10 -12.49 2.47
C LYS A 30 -13.58 -13.88 2.02
N VAL A 31 -13.01 -14.95 2.59
CA VAL A 31 -13.49 -16.33 2.34
C VAL A 31 -14.92 -16.49 2.82
N LYS A 32 -15.23 -16.09 4.05
CA LYS A 32 -16.59 -16.14 4.62
C LYS A 32 -17.59 -15.32 3.81
N TYR A 33 -17.21 -14.11 3.41
CA TYR A 33 -18.06 -13.28 2.55
C TYR A 33 -18.32 -13.95 1.20
N LEU A 34 -17.26 -14.38 0.50
CA LEU A 34 -17.42 -15.02 -0.81
C LEU A 34 -18.24 -16.30 -0.71
N ARG A 35 -18.02 -17.10 0.34
CA ARG A 35 -18.82 -18.30 0.61
C ARG A 35 -20.31 -17.98 0.69
N SER A 36 -20.70 -16.93 1.43
CA SER A 36 -22.11 -16.55 1.54
C SER A 36 -22.73 -16.07 0.22
N VAL A 37 -21.88 -15.67 -0.77
CA VAL A 37 -22.34 -15.24 -2.09
C VAL A 37 -22.45 -16.40 -3.07
N ILE A 38 -21.44 -17.29 -3.11
CA ILE A 38 -21.35 -18.37 -4.12
C ILE A 38 -21.90 -19.71 -3.67
N PHE A 39 -22.23 -19.86 -2.38
CA PHE A 39 -22.88 -21.05 -1.83
C PHE A 39 -24.13 -20.63 -1.04
N GLN A 40 -25.27 -20.67 -1.72
CA GLN A 40 -26.56 -20.31 -1.17
C GLN A 40 -27.53 -21.50 -1.30
N ASP A 41 -28.30 -21.74 -0.27
CA ASP A 41 -29.32 -22.80 -0.23
C ASP A 41 -28.77 -24.20 -0.59
N GLY A 42 -27.49 -24.48 -0.22
CA GLY A 42 -26.83 -25.73 -0.53
C GLY A 42 -26.34 -25.85 -1.99
N ILE A 43 -26.44 -24.78 -2.77
CA ILE A 43 -26.10 -24.80 -4.21
C ILE A 43 -24.81 -23.99 -4.43
N TRP A 44 -23.83 -24.64 -5.07
CA TRP A 44 -22.63 -23.99 -5.57
C TRP A 44 -22.92 -23.20 -6.85
N GLN A 45 -22.75 -21.91 -6.78
CA GLN A 45 -22.92 -21.01 -7.93
C GLN A 45 -21.56 -20.60 -8.48
N THR A 46 -21.20 -21.09 -9.65
CA THR A 46 -19.95 -20.72 -10.32
C THR A 46 -20.23 -19.70 -11.42
N ILE A 47 -19.88 -18.45 -11.17
CA ILE A 47 -20.08 -17.35 -12.15
C ILE A 47 -18.81 -17.10 -12.97
N MET A 48 -17.63 -17.33 -12.38
CA MET A 48 -16.34 -17.05 -13.01
C MET A 48 -15.34 -18.20 -12.78
N PRO A 49 -14.48 -18.51 -13.75
CA PRO A 49 -13.48 -19.57 -13.61
C PRO A 49 -12.36 -19.18 -12.63
N VAL A 50 -11.67 -20.18 -12.11
CA VAL A 50 -10.34 -20.02 -11.54
C VAL A 50 -9.34 -20.05 -12.70
N VAL A 51 -8.51 -19.04 -12.84
CA VAL A 51 -7.52 -18.93 -13.93
C VAL A 51 -6.20 -19.55 -13.49
N VAL A 52 -5.67 -20.50 -14.26
CA VAL A 52 -4.45 -21.25 -13.91
C VAL A 52 -3.48 -21.27 -15.09
N ASN A 53 -2.22 -20.93 -14.83
CA ASN A 53 -1.16 -21.09 -15.83
C ASN A 53 -0.77 -22.57 -15.97
N THR A 54 -0.82 -23.10 -17.19
CA THR A 54 -0.49 -24.52 -17.46
C THR A 54 0.97 -24.86 -17.24
N VAL A 55 1.87 -23.88 -17.34
CA VAL A 55 3.33 -24.07 -17.20
C VAL A 55 3.72 -24.26 -15.74
N THR A 56 3.17 -23.44 -14.84
CA THR A 56 3.54 -23.43 -13.42
C THR A 56 2.53 -24.10 -12.52
N MET A 57 1.30 -24.27 -12.98
CA MET A 57 0.12 -24.63 -12.21
C MET A 57 -0.26 -23.58 -11.15
N ASN A 58 0.23 -22.36 -11.29
CA ASN A 58 -0.11 -21.26 -10.41
C ASN A 58 -1.51 -20.70 -10.72
N ILE A 59 -2.26 -20.42 -9.66
CA ILE A 59 -3.52 -19.69 -9.77
C ILE A 59 -3.21 -18.22 -9.99
N LEU A 60 -3.66 -17.68 -11.10
CA LEU A 60 -3.51 -16.27 -11.46
C LEU A 60 -4.70 -15.43 -10.98
N ASP A 61 -5.90 -15.99 -11.01
CA ASP A 61 -7.13 -15.41 -10.42
C ASP A 61 -8.01 -16.51 -9.82
N GLY A 62 -8.89 -16.13 -8.89
CA GLY A 62 -9.87 -17.02 -8.28
C GLY A 62 -9.37 -17.84 -7.10
N GLN A 63 -8.26 -17.46 -6.46
CA GLN A 63 -7.73 -18.16 -5.29
C GLN A 63 -8.77 -18.30 -4.16
N TYR A 64 -9.60 -17.28 -3.90
CA TYR A 64 -10.68 -17.37 -2.92
C TYR A 64 -11.77 -18.35 -3.34
N ARG A 65 -12.11 -18.41 -4.64
CA ARG A 65 -13.09 -19.38 -5.18
C ARG A 65 -12.61 -20.80 -4.95
N ARG A 66 -11.34 -21.08 -5.26
CA ARG A 66 -10.74 -22.39 -4.96
C ARG A 66 -10.76 -22.71 -3.47
N THR A 67 -10.40 -21.75 -2.63
CA THR A 67 -10.38 -21.97 -1.16
C THR A 67 -11.77 -22.31 -0.63
N VAL A 68 -12.80 -21.54 -1.02
CA VAL A 68 -14.19 -21.84 -0.62
C VAL A 68 -14.63 -23.21 -1.13
N TYR A 69 -14.32 -23.56 -2.39
CA TYR A 69 -14.67 -24.86 -2.94
C TYR A 69 -14.08 -26.00 -2.11
N LEU A 70 -12.79 -25.95 -1.78
CA LEU A 70 -12.14 -26.98 -0.97
C LEU A 70 -12.72 -27.07 0.44
N GLN A 71 -13.00 -25.95 1.10
CA GLN A 71 -13.65 -25.95 2.41
C GLN A 71 -15.02 -26.61 2.39
N LEU A 72 -15.84 -26.31 1.36
CA LEU A 72 -17.16 -26.94 1.22
C LEU A 72 -17.09 -28.45 0.97
N VAL A 73 -16.08 -28.90 0.24
CA VAL A 73 -15.82 -30.37 0.04
C VAL A 73 -15.37 -30.97 1.37
N ASP A 74 -14.43 -30.36 2.09
CA ASP A 74 -13.89 -30.88 3.35
C ASP A 74 -14.99 -30.95 4.44
N GLU A 75 -15.94 -30.01 4.42
CA GLU A 75 -17.10 -29.99 5.31
C GLU A 75 -18.24 -30.97 4.87
N GLY A 76 -18.10 -31.60 3.72
CA GLY A 76 -19.11 -32.51 3.17
C GLY A 76 -20.38 -31.82 2.67
N LEU A 77 -20.33 -30.52 2.43
CA LEU A 77 -21.48 -29.71 1.97
C LEU A 77 -21.67 -29.78 0.46
N ILE A 78 -20.63 -30.14 -0.28
CA ILE A 78 -20.72 -30.44 -1.72
C ILE A 78 -20.00 -31.76 -2.02
N ASP A 79 -20.57 -32.54 -2.95
CA ASP A 79 -19.93 -33.77 -3.48
C ASP A 79 -19.00 -33.37 -4.64
N PRO A 80 -17.67 -33.58 -4.53
CA PRO A 80 -16.73 -33.21 -5.58
C PRO A 80 -16.86 -34.05 -6.86
N ASN A 81 -17.59 -35.15 -6.83
CA ASN A 81 -17.90 -35.94 -8.03
C ASN A 81 -19.02 -35.29 -8.86
N VAL A 82 -19.93 -34.58 -8.19
CA VAL A 82 -21.07 -33.91 -8.81
C VAL A 82 -20.73 -32.43 -9.06
N THR A 83 -20.28 -31.72 -8.03
CA THR A 83 -19.95 -30.33 -8.09
C THR A 83 -18.46 -30.15 -8.39
N LYS A 84 -18.14 -29.65 -9.57
CA LYS A 84 -16.77 -29.46 -10.02
C LYS A 84 -16.41 -27.96 -10.09
N LEU A 85 -15.13 -27.66 -9.88
CA LEU A 85 -14.62 -26.29 -10.01
C LEU A 85 -14.42 -25.96 -11.49
N TRP A 86 -14.94 -24.80 -11.91
CA TRP A 86 -14.70 -24.29 -13.27
C TRP A 86 -13.34 -23.63 -13.33
N VAL A 87 -12.49 -24.08 -14.26
CA VAL A 87 -11.10 -23.64 -14.40
C VAL A 87 -10.84 -23.22 -15.84
N GLU A 88 -10.24 -22.05 -16.01
CA GLU A 88 -9.68 -21.57 -17.26
C GLU A 88 -8.16 -21.78 -17.26
N TYR A 89 -7.65 -22.46 -18.25
CA TYR A 89 -6.24 -22.68 -18.44
C TYR A 89 -5.66 -21.68 -19.44
N VAL A 90 -4.59 -21.02 -19.00
CA VAL A 90 -3.83 -20.12 -19.84
C VAL A 90 -2.39 -20.59 -19.94
N GLU A 91 -1.74 -20.30 -21.05
CA GLU A 91 -0.31 -20.51 -21.22
C GLU A 91 0.38 -19.14 -21.29
N MET A 92 1.31 -18.91 -20.37
CA MET A 92 2.12 -17.70 -20.32
C MET A 92 3.48 -17.99 -19.72
N ASP A 93 4.45 -17.13 -20.04
CA ASP A 93 5.76 -17.16 -19.43
C ASP A 93 5.64 -16.94 -17.91
N PRO A 94 6.30 -17.74 -17.06
CA PRO A 94 6.28 -17.53 -15.62
C PRO A 94 6.69 -16.13 -15.17
N SER A 95 7.58 -15.47 -15.91
CA SER A 95 8.01 -14.09 -15.63
C SER A 95 6.91 -13.04 -15.85
N GLU A 96 5.87 -13.37 -16.62
CA GLU A 96 4.74 -12.50 -16.90
C GLU A 96 3.59 -12.64 -15.89
N GLU A 97 3.58 -13.72 -15.06
CA GLU A 97 2.48 -14.04 -14.15
C GLU A 97 2.17 -12.89 -13.20
N HIS A 98 3.19 -12.30 -12.60
CA HIS A 98 3.00 -11.18 -11.67
C HIS A 98 2.36 -9.97 -12.34
N SER A 99 2.85 -9.58 -13.51
CA SER A 99 2.27 -8.47 -14.28
C SER A 99 0.80 -8.73 -14.65
N TYR A 100 0.46 -9.97 -14.98
CA TYR A 100 -0.91 -10.36 -15.27
C TYR A 100 -1.81 -10.28 -14.03
N ILE A 101 -1.35 -10.83 -12.89
CA ILE A 101 -2.08 -10.76 -11.62
C ILE A 101 -2.33 -9.30 -11.24
N THR A 102 -1.30 -8.45 -11.33
CA THR A 102 -1.39 -7.01 -11.03
C THR A 102 -2.47 -6.33 -11.86
N LYS A 103 -2.49 -6.57 -13.19
CA LYS A 103 -3.49 -5.98 -14.10
C LYS A 103 -4.92 -6.42 -13.80
N ILE A 104 -5.13 -7.71 -13.50
CA ILE A 104 -6.45 -8.20 -13.09
C ILE A 104 -6.88 -7.55 -11.77
N GLN A 105 -5.97 -7.40 -10.84
CA GLN A 105 -6.27 -6.87 -9.52
C GLN A 105 -6.45 -5.35 -9.52
N GLU A 106 -5.91 -4.61 -10.50
CA GLU A 106 -6.27 -3.21 -10.74
C GLU A 106 -7.77 -3.06 -11.01
N ALA A 107 -8.34 -3.97 -11.79
CA ALA A 107 -9.80 -4.03 -12.02
C ALA A 107 -10.58 -4.46 -10.77
N ASN A 108 -9.97 -5.21 -9.86
CA ASN A 108 -10.57 -5.73 -8.62
C ASN A 108 -10.26 -4.88 -7.38
N HIS A 109 -9.79 -3.64 -7.56
CA HIS A 109 -9.53 -2.65 -6.51
C HIS A 109 -8.56 -3.13 -5.40
N TRP A 110 -7.40 -3.66 -5.79
CA TRP A 110 -6.29 -3.76 -4.85
C TRP A 110 -5.95 -2.37 -4.31
N ASP A 111 -5.74 -2.27 -3.02
CA ASP A 111 -5.18 -1.05 -2.45
C ASP A 111 -3.64 -1.01 -2.60
N ASN A 112 -3.04 0.13 -2.26
CA ASN A 112 -1.59 0.29 -2.38
C ASN A 112 -0.81 -0.69 -1.50
N GLU A 113 -1.39 -1.11 -0.36
CA GLU A 113 -0.78 -2.09 0.54
C GLU A 113 -0.69 -3.47 -0.15
N GLU A 114 -1.80 -3.92 -0.75
CA GLU A 114 -1.83 -5.22 -1.44
C GLU A 114 -0.82 -5.27 -2.59
N PHE A 115 -0.67 -4.15 -3.33
CA PHE A 115 0.36 -4.03 -4.38
C PHE A 115 1.77 -4.08 -3.79
N CYS A 116 2.10 -3.24 -2.81
CA CYS A 116 3.43 -3.22 -2.20
C CYS A 116 3.80 -4.57 -1.59
N GLU A 117 2.89 -5.19 -0.83
CA GLU A 117 3.10 -6.51 -0.24
C GLU A 117 3.30 -7.61 -1.31
N SER A 118 2.69 -7.48 -2.50
CA SER A 118 2.91 -8.43 -3.59
C SER A 118 4.34 -8.36 -4.12
N TYR A 119 4.91 -7.16 -4.25
CA TYR A 119 6.30 -6.97 -4.65
C TYR A 119 7.28 -7.42 -3.57
N VAL A 120 6.97 -7.19 -2.28
CA VAL A 120 7.76 -7.71 -1.15
C VAL A 120 7.81 -9.24 -1.21
N ARG A 121 6.67 -9.90 -1.38
CA ARG A 121 6.60 -11.38 -1.52
C ARG A 121 7.31 -11.88 -2.77
N GLY A 122 7.37 -11.06 -3.82
CA GLY A 122 8.14 -11.33 -5.04
C GLY A 122 9.65 -11.17 -4.89
N GLY A 123 10.10 -10.68 -3.74
CA GLY A 123 11.51 -10.48 -3.47
C GLY A 123 12.10 -9.21 -4.07
N ASP A 124 11.26 -8.22 -4.45
CA ASP A 124 11.75 -6.94 -4.97
C ASP A 124 12.50 -6.18 -3.87
N PRO A 125 13.81 -5.91 -4.03
CA PRO A 125 14.65 -5.33 -2.99
C PRO A 125 14.22 -3.90 -2.62
N ASN A 126 13.65 -3.13 -3.54
CA ASN A 126 13.21 -1.77 -3.26
C ASN A 126 11.96 -1.76 -2.37
N TYR A 127 11.02 -2.68 -2.62
CA TYR A 127 9.82 -2.82 -1.80
C TYR A 127 10.10 -3.45 -0.45
N ILE A 128 11.06 -4.37 -0.36
CA ILE A 128 11.57 -4.90 0.91
C ILE A 128 12.17 -3.75 1.74
N THR A 129 13.04 -2.94 1.14
CA THR A 129 13.63 -1.75 1.80
C THR A 129 12.55 -0.75 2.26
N ALA A 130 11.55 -0.46 1.43
CA ALA A 130 10.44 0.42 1.81
C ALA A 130 9.62 -0.15 2.97
N LYS A 131 9.41 -1.47 3.02
CA LYS A 131 8.75 -2.15 4.13
C LYS A 131 9.56 -2.05 5.42
N GLU A 132 10.86 -2.36 5.37
CA GLU A 132 11.77 -2.24 6.50
C GLU A 132 11.80 -0.80 7.04
N PHE A 133 11.81 0.19 6.14
CA PHE A 133 11.68 1.59 6.51
C PHE A 133 10.36 1.87 7.22
N CYS A 134 9.23 1.38 6.70
CA CYS A 134 7.93 1.52 7.38
C CYS A 134 7.93 0.88 8.76
N ASP A 135 8.50 -0.31 8.91
CA ASP A 135 8.50 -1.08 10.16
C ASP A 135 9.38 -0.43 11.23
N SER A 136 10.50 0.21 10.83
CA SER A 136 11.47 0.81 11.74
C SER A 136 11.15 2.27 12.14
N HIS A 137 10.26 2.96 11.42
CA HIS A 137 10.01 4.38 11.60
C HIS A 137 8.61 4.65 12.20
N PRO A 138 8.51 5.20 13.43
CA PRO A 138 7.23 5.40 14.13
C PRO A 138 6.18 6.19 13.35
N LEU A 139 6.57 7.16 12.54
CA LEU A 139 5.62 7.92 11.71
C LEU A 139 4.98 7.07 10.61
N CYS A 140 5.73 6.11 10.09
CA CYS A 140 5.30 5.19 9.04
C CYS A 140 4.73 3.89 9.61
N ASN A 141 5.19 3.46 10.80
CA ASN A 141 4.78 2.20 11.43
C ASN A 141 3.32 2.26 11.89
N ARG A 142 2.41 2.25 10.94
CA ARG A 142 0.96 2.19 11.17
C ARG A 142 0.43 0.96 10.51
N VAL A 143 0.22 -0.05 11.32
CA VAL A 143 -0.40 -1.30 10.89
C VAL A 143 -1.92 -1.14 10.79
N ASN A 144 -2.51 -1.84 9.84
CA ASN A 144 -3.97 -1.95 9.75
C ASN A 144 -4.50 -2.97 10.79
N LYS A 145 -5.83 -3.16 10.83
CA LYS A 145 -6.47 -4.11 11.76
C LYS A 145 -6.01 -5.57 11.58
N ALA A 146 -5.43 -5.91 10.43
CA ALA A 146 -4.89 -7.23 10.14
C ALA A 146 -3.39 -7.37 10.51
N GLY A 147 -2.80 -6.37 11.16
CA GLY A 147 -1.40 -6.38 11.56
C GLY A 147 -0.40 -6.09 10.44
N LYS A 148 -0.88 -5.62 9.27
CA LYS A 148 -0.03 -5.27 8.13
C LYS A 148 0.26 -3.78 8.07
N VAL A 149 1.39 -3.40 7.48
CA VAL A 149 1.71 -2.00 7.16
C VAL A 149 0.60 -1.43 6.29
N SER A 150 0.05 -0.29 6.64
CA SER A 150 -1.06 0.30 5.88
C SER A 150 -0.59 0.91 4.55
N SER A 151 -1.45 0.91 3.53
CA SER A 151 -1.18 1.53 2.23
C SER A 151 -0.74 2.99 2.34
N ARG A 152 -1.26 3.68 3.35
CA ARG A 152 -0.87 5.06 3.66
C ARG A 152 0.52 5.14 4.26
N ALA A 153 1.02 4.10 4.93
CA ALA A 153 2.40 4.05 5.42
C ALA A 153 3.38 3.94 4.26
N TYR A 154 3.15 3.08 3.30
CA TYR A 154 3.97 3.01 2.08
C TYR A 154 4.00 4.33 1.32
N ARG A 155 2.88 5.04 1.24
CA ARG A 155 2.85 6.36 0.62
C ARG A 155 3.73 7.37 1.37
N LEU A 156 3.64 7.42 2.70
CA LEU A 156 4.48 8.32 3.49
C LEU A 156 5.96 7.96 3.37
N ALA A 157 6.29 6.67 3.44
CA ALA A 157 7.63 6.17 3.22
C ALA A 157 8.16 6.56 1.84
N ASN A 158 7.37 6.36 0.78
CA ASN A 158 7.74 6.78 -0.57
C ASN A 158 8.07 8.27 -0.66
N ILE A 159 7.24 9.13 -0.06
CA ILE A 159 7.50 10.57 -0.01
C ILE A 159 8.81 10.88 0.75
N MET A 160 9.07 10.21 1.87
CA MET A 160 10.31 10.39 2.64
C MET A 160 11.54 9.88 1.89
N LEU A 161 11.43 8.73 1.23
CA LEU A 161 12.53 8.08 0.53
C LEU A 161 12.83 8.74 -0.83
N THR A 162 11.82 9.01 -1.64
CA THR A 162 12.00 9.46 -3.04
C THR A 162 11.54 10.89 -3.31
N GLY A 163 10.69 11.44 -2.45
CA GLY A 163 9.99 12.72 -2.68
C GLY A 163 8.78 12.58 -3.60
N ASP A 164 8.50 11.39 -4.12
CA ASP A 164 7.40 11.17 -5.06
C ASP A 164 6.06 11.00 -4.33
N ARG A 165 5.06 11.72 -4.81
CA ARG A 165 3.66 11.62 -4.34
C ARG A 165 2.80 10.72 -5.22
N ASN A 166 3.36 10.22 -6.33
CA ASN A 166 2.61 9.45 -7.30
C ASN A 166 2.45 8.00 -6.87
N GLU A 167 1.27 7.65 -6.39
CA GLU A 167 0.95 6.29 -5.97
C GLU A 167 0.98 5.26 -7.11
N LYS A 168 0.89 5.71 -8.37
CA LYS A 168 0.98 4.80 -9.52
C LYS A 168 2.34 4.11 -9.60
N HIS A 169 3.42 4.79 -9.22
CA HIS A 169 4.76 4.19 -9.20
C HIS A 169 4.83 3.03 -8.19
N LEU A 170 4.17 3.17 -7.02
CA LEU A 170 4.07 2.07 -6.05
C LEU A 170 3.31 0.86 -6.59
N ARG A 171 2.23 1.09 -7.34
CA ARG A 171 1.40 0.01 -7.89
C ARG A 171 2.06 -0.72 -9.05
N ASN A 172 2.87 -0.01 -9.83
CA ASN A 172 3.41 -0.51 -11.09
C ASN A 172 4.81 -1.13 -10.97
N GLY A 173 5.31 -1.35 -9.75
CA GLY A 173 6.66 -1.90 -9.56
C GLY A 173 7.79 -0.95 -9.96
N GLN A 174 7.54 0.36 -9.92
CA GLN A 174 8.49 1.38 -10.38
C GLN A 174 9.24 2.07 -9.25
N LEU A 175 9.15 1.53 -8.02
CA LEU A 175 9.93 2.04 -6.90
C LEU A 175 11.41 1.67 -7.11
N ILE A 176 12.28 2.69 -7.12
CA ILE A 176 13.72 2.52 -7.18
C ILE A 176 14.33 3.30 -6.02
N LEU A 177 15.10 2.62 -5.19
CA LEU A 177 15.72 3.19 -4.00
C LEU A 177 17.24 2.99 -4.02
N SER A 178 17.96 4.06 -3.75
CA SER A 178 19.40 4.03 -3.46
C SER A 178 19.65 4.04 -1.96
N ARG A 179 20.88 3.76 -1.54
CA ARG A 179 21.30 3.92 -0.14
C ARG A 179 21.20 5.37 0.34
N GLU A 180 21.43 6.33 -0.56
CA GLU A 180 21.30 7.75 -0.23
C GLU A 180 19.84 8.16 0.01
N ASP A 181 18.88 7.57 -0.74
CA ASP A 181 17.45 7.79 -0.52
C ASP A 181 17.03 7.33 0.88
N VAL A 182 17.54 6.18 1.34
CA VAL A 182 17.25 5.67 2.68
C VAL A 182 17.82 6.61 3.74
N LYS A 183 19.09 7.02 3.63
CA LYS A 183 19.70 7.98 4.55
C LYS A 183 18.98 9.32 4.59
N GLU A 184 18.53 9.81 3.42
CA GLU A 184 17.76 11.04 3.36
C GLU A 184 16.38 10.86 4.00
N GLY A 185 15.74 9.72 3.78
CA GLY A 185 14.48 9.35 4.43
C GLY A 185 14.59 9.31 5.95
N ASP A 186 15.66 8.68 6.48
CA ASP A 186 15.97 8.65 7.92
C ASP A 186 16.11 10.07 8.49
N ALA A 187 16.86 10.93 7.79
CA ALA A 187 17.06 12.31 8.21
C ALA A 187 15.74 13.09 8.23
N ILE A 188 14.90 12.93 7.19
CA ILE A 188 13.59 13.58 7.11
C ILE A 188 12.69 13.11 8.25
N HIS A 189 12.61 11.78 8.48
CA HIS A 189 11.81 11.22 9.55
C HIS A 189 12.21 11.77 10.91
N ASN A 190 13.51 11.75 11.24
CA ASN A 190 14.02 12.20 12.55
C ASN A 190 13.77 13.69 12.77
N GLU A 191 13.99 14.52 11.76
CA GLU A 191 13.71 15.96 11.87
C GLU A 191 12.23 16.27 12.02
N ILE A 192 11.34 15.52 11.33
CA ILE A 192 9.89 15.66 11.54
C ILE A 192 9.51 15.22 12.95
N MET A 193 10.05 14.11 13.46
CA MET A 193 9.80 13.68 14.83
C MET A 193 10.23 14.74 15.85
N ASP A 194 11.42 15.31 15.70
CA ASP A 194 11.90 16.39 16.56
C ASP A 194 10.97 17.61 16.57
N ILE A 195 10.44 17.98 15.39
CA ILE A 195 9.48 19.08 15.25
C ILE A 195 8.18 18.77 15.97
N LEU A 196 7.62 17.58 15.73
CA LEU A 196 6.35 17.17 16.32
C LEU A 196 6.45 17.11 17.85
N THR A 197 7.55 16.56 18.36
CA THR A 197 7.85 16.49 19.81
C THR A 197 7.99 17.89 20.39
N ALA A 198 8.77 18.77 19.76
CA ALA A 198 8.94 20.15 20.23
C ALA A 198 7.63 20.94 20.24
N LEU A 199 6.73 20.67 19.32
CA LEU A 199 5.41 21.32 19.23
C LEU A 199 4.32 20.61 20.04
N LYS A 200 4.59 19.42 20.56
CA LYS A 200 3.64 18.56 21.28
C LYS A 200 2.38 18.22 20.45
N ILE A 201 2.57 17.96 19.16
CA ILE A 201 1.48 17.66 18.21
C ILE A 201 1.52 16.25 17.60
N GLU A 202 2.38 15.38 18.11
CA GLU A 202 2.58 14.02 17.59
C GLU A 202 1.28 13.21 17.48
N SER A 203 0.41 13.34 18.49
CA SER A 203 -0.87 12.64 18.53
C SER A 203 -1.98 13.32 17.74
N THR A 204 -1.79 14.59 17.36
CA THR A 204 -2.84 15.42 16.76
C THR A 204 -2.65 15.63 15.26
N ILE A 205 -1.42 15.44 14.77
CA ILE A 205 -1.16 15.60 13.34
C ILE A 205 -1.76 14.46 12.53
N GLY A 206 -2.60 14.81 11.58
CA GLY A 206 -3.19 13.87 10.65
C GLY A 206 -2.21 13.43 9.57
N ARG A 207 -2.55 12.34 8.86
CA ARG A 207 -1.74 11.75 7.80
C ARG A 207 -1.35 12.76 6.71
N SER A 208 -2.31 13.54 6.25
CA SER A 208 -2.06 14.54 5.20
C SER A 208 -1.09 15.63 5.66
N GLY A 209 -1.09 15.95 6.95
CA GLY A 209 -0.11 16.85 7.55
C GLY A 209 1.30 16.26 7.51
N LEU A 210 1.46 14.98 7.86
CA LEU A 210 2.74 14.28 7.77
C LEU A 210 3.26 14.19 6.33
N GLU A 211 2.40 13.87 5.37
CA GLU A 211 2.75 13.85 3.95
C GLU A 211 3.15 15.24 3.43
N GLY A 212 2.45 16.29 3.91
CA GLY A 212 2.79 17.67 3.64
C GLY A 212 4.16 18.06 4.18
N LEU A 213 4.44 17.74 5.45
CA LEU A 213 5.73 17.97 6.08
C LEU A 213 6.86 17.26 5.35
N ALA A 214 6.73 15.97 5.07
CA ALA A 214 7.74 15.16 4.39
C ALA A 214 8.06 15.71 2.98
N SER A 215 7.03 16.07 2.21
CA SER A 215 7.22 16.65 0.88
C SER A 215 7.91 18.01 0.91
N SER A 216 7.50 18.87 1.86
CA SER A 216 8.06 20.22 1.99
C SER A 216 9.49 20.17 2.50
N TRP A 217 9.81 19.19 3.36
CA TRP A 217 11.16 18.99 3.88
C TRP A 217 12.19 18.85 2.77
N ARG A 218 11.94 18.02 1.76
CA ARG A 218 12.85 17.87 0.62
C ARG A 218 13.07 19.18 -0.14
N VAL A 219 12.01 19.95 -0.33
CA VAL A 219 12.09 21.26 -1.02
C VAL A 219 12.91 22.26 -0.19
N PHE A 220 12.64 22.35 1.11
CA PHE A 220 13.37 23.23 2.02
C PHE A 220 14.85 22.86 2.08
N ARG A 221 15.15 21.56 2.23
CA ARG A 221 16.53 21.08 2.29
C ARG A 221 17.32 21.35 1.01
N LYS A 222 16.71 21.15 -0.17
CA LYS A 222 17.33 21.50 -1.45
C LYS A 222 17.67 22.98 -1.58
N ASN A 223 16.88 23.85 -0.94
CA ASN A 223 17.08 25.28 -0.95
C ASN A 223 17.91 25.79 0.24
N GLY A 224 18.45 24.90 1.08
CA GLY A 224 19.25 25.26 2.25
C GLY A 224 18.45 25.93 3.38
N HIS A 225 17.13 25.82 3.40
CA HIS A 225 16.28 26.46 4.38
C HIS A 225 16.13 25.65 5.68
N PRO A 226 16.26 26.25 6.86
CA PRO A 226 16.10 25.57 8.14
C PRO A 226 14.61 25.42 8.53
N MET A 227 13.97 24.35 8.09
CA MET A 227 12.52 24.14 8.33
C MET A 227 12.16 24.12 9.83
N LYS A 228 13.04 23.60 10.68
CA LYS A 228 12.86 23.61 12.14
C LYS A 228 12.75 25.03 12.71
N ALA A 229 13.62 25.93 12.26
CA ALA A 229 13.59 27.33 12.67
C ALA A 229 12.31 28.02 12.20
N TRP A 230 11.91 27.79 10.97
CA TRP A 230 10.69 28.34 10.40
C TRP A 230 9.40 27.87 11.13
N ILE A 231 9.26 26.60 11.39
CA ILE A 231 8.10 26.08 12.13
C ILE A 231 8.10 26.62 13.57
N LYS A 232 9.29 26.80 14.18
CA LYS A 232 9.42 27.39 15.50
C LYS A 232 8.97 28.86 15.54
N GLU A 233 9.28 29.64 14.53
CA GLU A 233 8.83 31.02 14.42
C GLU A 233 7.33 31.13 14.15
N LEU A 234 6.78 30.28 13.25
CA LEU A 234 5.34 30.19 13.04
C LEU A 234 4.57 29.87 14.32
N SER A 235 5.17 29.13 15.25
CA SER A 235 4.53 28.76 16.51
C SER A 235 4.48 29.87 17.53
N LYS A 236 5.28 30.97 17.37
CA LYS A 236 5.40 32.03 18.36
C LYS A 236 4.41 33.19 18.19
N ASP A 237 4.20 33.67 16.98
CA ASP A 237 3.67 35.04 16.85
C ASP A 237 2.23 35.23 16.33
N GLN A 238 1.75 34.48 15.37
CA GLN A 238 0.43 34.77 14.78
C GLN A 238 -0.50 33.56 14.75
N TYR A 239 0.01 32.43 15.13
CA TYR A 239 -0.69 31.14 15.04
C TYR A 239 -0.76 30.47 16.39
N SER A 240 -1.10 31.24 17.43
CA SER A 240 -1.36 30.70 18.79
C SER A 240 -2.44 29.64 18.82
N GLY A 241 -3.25 29.55 17.76
CA GLY A 241 -4.15 28.45 17.45
C GLY A 241 -3.58 27.45 16.45
N GLY A 242 -2.31 27.60 16.04
CA GLY A 242 -1.64 26.87 14.97
C GLY A 242 -1.74 25.36 15.05
N PRO A 243 -0.70 24.61 14.71
CA PRO A 243 -0.77 23.16 14.57
C PRO A 243 -1.25 22.36 15.78
N LYS A 244 -1.59 23.02 16.90
CA LYS A 244 -2.13 22.40 18.11
C LYS A 244 -3.56 21.86 17.97
N SER A 245 -4.28 22.23 16.93
CA SER A 245 -5.68 21.79 16.73
C SER A 245 -5.91 21.32 15.31
N ASN A 246 -6.15 20.01 15.14
CA ASN A 246 -6.55 19.41 13.86
C ASN A 246 -7.84 20.04 13.27
N LYS A 247 -8.60 20.80 14.06
CA LYS A 247 -9.85 21.41 13.62
C LYS A 247 -9.65 22.76 12.91
N THR A 248 -8.52 23.43 13.16
CA THR A 248 -8.25 24.76 12.63
C THR A 248 -7.32 24.77 11.41
N TRP A 249 -6.57 23.68 11.19
CA TRP A 249 -5.63 23.58 10.08
C TRP A 249 -6.05 22.46 9.13
N GLY A 250 -6.84 22.83 8.14
CA GLY A 250 -7.17 21.93 7.04
C GLY A 250 -5.90 21.61 6.21
N VAL A 251 -5.96 20.50 5.46
CA VAL A 251 -4.88 20.04 4.54
C VAL A 251 -4.38 21.15 3.62
N THR A 252 -5.26 22.03 3.18
CA THR A 252 -4.96 23.19 2.32
C THR A 252 -4.04 24.18 3.03
N THR A 253 -4.30 24.45 4.31
CA THR A 253 -3.52 25.39 5.12
C THR A 253 -2.09 24.90 5.34
N TRP A 254 -1.90 23.62 5.67
CA TRP A 254 -0.56 23.03 5.77
C TRP A 254 0.22 23.10 4.44
N ASN A 255 -0.44 22.79 3.34
CA ASN A 255 0.18 22.84 2.02
C ASN A 255 0.55 24.26 1.60
N GLU A 256 -0.17 25.28 2.07
CA GLU A 256 0.14 26.67 1.79
C GLU A 256 1.28 27.20 2.65
N PHE A 257 1.28 26.89 3.94
CA PHE A 257 2.33 27.28 4.86
C PHE A 257 3.69 26.65 4.55
N LEU A 258 3.67 25.44 4.02
CA LEU A 258 4.89 24.69 3.71
C LEU A 258 5.42 25.00 2.29
N LYS A 259 4.92 26.02 1.62
CA LYS A 259 5.50 26.50 0.35
C LYS A 259 6.77 27.31 0.61
N PRO A 260 7.83 27.12 -0.18
CA PRO A 260 9.04 27.94 -0.10
C PRO A 260 8.76 29.45 -0.16
N ALA A 261 7.78 29.87 -0.97
CA ALA A 261 7.36 31.26 -1.07
C ALA A 261 6.85 31.83 0.25
N ALA A 262 6.22 31.06 1.10
CA ALA A 262 5.78 31.52 2.42
C ALA A 262 6.96 31.71 3.37
N TYR A 263 7.99 30.84 3.27
CA TYR A 263 9.25 30.99 3.99
C TYR A 263 9.97 32.30 3.59
N ASP A 264 10.12 32.55 2.29
CA ASP A 264 10.80 33.75 1.78
C ASP A 264 10.10 35.06 2.22
N LEU A 265 8.76 35.03 2.26
CA LEU A 265 7.96 36.15 2.76
C LEU A 265 8.19 36.38 4.26
N LEU A 266 8.25 35.30 5.04
CA LEU A 266 8.50 35.40 6.49
C LEU A 266 9.92 35.95 6.75
N MET A 267 10.94 35.41 6.07
CA MET A 267 12.32 35.84 6.24
C MET A 267 12.49 37.35 5.88
N LYS A 268 11.91 37.78 4.76
CA LYS A 268 11.89 39.22 4.40
C LYS A 268 11.18 40.07 5.45
N SER A 269 10.11 39.55 6.08
CA SER A 269 9.41 40.29 7.15
C SER A 269 10.22 40.38 8.45
N MET A 270 11.09 39.42 8.71
CA MET A 270 11.98 39.40 9.88
C MET A 270 13.18 40.32 9.68
N GLU A 271 13.78 40.31 8.47
CA GLU A 271 14.87 41.24 8.10
C GLU A 271 14.40 42.70 8.13
N ALA A 272 13.16 42.97 7.78
CA ALA A 272 12.59 44.32 7.82
C ALA A 272 12.29 44.83 9.26
N LYS A 273 12.31 43.93 10.26
CA LYS A 273 12.07 44.26 11.68
C LYS A 273 13.37 44.30 12.52
N SER A 274 14.49 43.90 11.95
CA SER A 274 15.82 43.98 12.55
C SER A 274 16.54 45.28 12.14
#